data_8e8b64c7e5b6be711f0e2eaab81ad697
#
_entry.id   8e8b64c7e5b6be711f0e2eaab81ad697
#
_cell.length_a   1.000
_cell.length_b   1.000
_cell.length_c   1.000
_cell.angle_alpha   90.00
_cell.angle_beta   90.00
_cell.angle_gamma   90.00
#
_symmetry.space_group_name_H-M   'P 1'
#
loop_
_entity.id
_entity.type
_entity.pdbx_description
1 polymer ?
#
loop_
_entity_poly.entity_id
_entity_poly.type
_entity_poly.pdbx_seq_one_letter_code
_entity_poly.pdbx_strand_id
1 'polypeptide(L)'
;MKRLILFCTIFLFAGFLTSAVAQNFMIENSAGLGAKVGYYKAPDADDGTLFLGGQLRTKGKYLGGEFSVEYRGEQTYTTTGGELTVSQIPVTGSLMVFAPLTQNFAPYGLAGLGGYYTVYDYDGGFVNPGDDTEVKVGYHLGFGADLAINKNAAFNVDYRYLFLDGNDDITEKQFSGNVLSVGLTFYF
;
A
#
# COMPACT_ATOMS: atom_id res chain seq x y z
N MET A 1 5.01 -34.31 3.12
CA MET A 1 6.16 -33.43 3.40
C MET A 1 5.83 -31.94 3.28
N LYS A 2 5.19 -31.42 2.22
CA LYS A 2 4.85 -29.98 2.09
C LYS A 2 3.96 -29.42 3.22
N ARG A 3 2.99 -30.19 3.73
CA ARG A 3 2.11 -29.77 4.83
C ARG A 3 2.84 -29.71 6.18
N LEU A 4 3.86 -30.53 6.40
CA LEU A 4 4.66 -30.53 7.62
C LEU A 4 5.58 -29.30 7.67
N ILE A 5 6.15 -28.90 6.54
CA ILE A 5 6.98 -27.70 6.43
C ILE A 5 6.16 -26.43 6.70
N LEU A 6 4.93 -26.38 6.21
CA LEU A 6 4.01 -25.25 6.48
C LEU A 6 3.67 -25.14 7.96
N PHE A 7 3.41 -26.25 8.64
CA PHE A 7 3.14 -26.27 10.08
C PHE A 7 4.35 -25.84 10.91
N CYS A 8 5.56 -26.31 10.55
CA CYS A 8 6.80 -25.90 11.23
C CYS A 8 7.10 -24.41 11.02
N THR A 9 6.84 -23.84 9.85
CA THR A 9 7.03 -22.41 9.59
C THR A 9 6.05 -21.54 10.39
N ILE A 10 4.78 -21.95 10.49
CA ILE A 10 3.76 -21.27 11.30
C ILE A 10 4.12 -21.34 12.80
N PHE A 11 4.61 -22.49 13.28
CA PHE A 11 5.01 -22.66 14.68
C PHE A 11 6.28 -21.88 15.03
N LEU A 12 7.25 -21.81 14.12
CA LEU A 12 8.44 -20.95 14.29
C LEU A 12 8.05 -19.47 14.33
N PHE A 13 7.13 -19.02 13.48
CA PHE A 13 6.65 -17.64 13.49
C PHE A 13 5.86 -17.31 14.77
N ALA A 14 5.02 -18.23 15.25
CA ALA A 14 4.30 -18.09 16.52
C ALA A 14 5.22 -18.07 17.74
N GLY A 15 6.32 -18.82 17.71
CA GLY A 15 7.33 -18.83 18.77
C GLY A 15 8.11 -17.51 18.89
N PHE A 16 8.33 -16.81 17.80
CA PHE A 16 8.93 -15.47 17.83
C PHE A 16 8.00 -14.41 18.42
N LEU A 17 6.69 -14.55 18.24
CA LEU A 17 5.70 -13.59 18.75
C LEU A 17 5.59 -13.63 20.29
N THR A 18 5.82 -14.77 20.94
CA THR A 18 5.68 -14.90 22.39
C THR A 18 6.83 -14.25 23.19
N SER A 19 8.01 -14.09 22.58
CA SER A 19 9.15 -13.42 23.22
C SER A 19 9.16 -11.90 23.06
N ALA A 20 8.37 -11.38 22.12
CA ALA A 20 8.35 -9.96 21.77
C ALA A 20 7.39 -9.10 22.63
N VAL A 21 6.56 -9.74 23.47
CA VAL A 21 5.43 -9.08 24.18
C VAL A 21 5.88 -8.08 25.28
N ALA A 22 7.16 -7.95 25.57
CA ALA A 22 7.63 -7.16 26.72
C ALA A 22 8.33 -5.83 26.36
N GLN A 23 8.58 -5.54 25.09
CA GLN A 23 9.30 -4.30 24.74
C GLN A 23 8.35 -3.22 24.24
N ASN A 24 8.42 -2.03 24.83
CA ASN A 24 7.69 -0.87 24.34
C ASN A 24 8.46 -0.30 23.15
N PHE A 25 7.76 -0.11 22.03
CA PHE A 25 8.31 0.65 20.92
C PHE A 25 8.52 2.11 21.35
N MET A 26 9.56 2.76 20.84
CA MET A 26 9.94 4.11 21.23
C MET A 26 8.85 5.15 20.94
N ILE A 27 8.01 4.88 19.93
CA ILE A 27 6.89 5.72 19.52
C ILE A 27 5.58 4.96 19.78
N GLU A 28 4.83 5.41 20.79
CA GLU A 28 3.52 4.86 21.16
C GLU A 28 2.54 5.99 21.49
N ASN A 29 1.24 5.72 21.28
CA ASN A 29 0.14 6.64 21.57
C ASN A 29 0.32 8.03 20.94
N SER A 30 0.77 8.06 19.70
CA SER A 30 1.12 9.28 18.97
C SER A 30 0.41 9.31 17.62
N ALA A 31 0.16 10.54 17.15
CA ALA A 31 -0.20 10.82 15.77
C ALA A 31 1.02 11.40 15.05
N GLY A 32 1.11 11.16 13.76
CA GLY A 32 2.24 11.63 12.97
C GLY A 32 1.85 11.92 11.54
N LEU A 33 2.56 12.87 10.94
CA LEU A 33 2.44 13.25 9.54
C LEU A 33 3.72 12.87 8.81
N GLY A 34 3.59 12.34 7.59
CA GLY A 34 4.73 11.88 6.83
C GLY A 34 4.55 11.98 5.33
N ALA A 35 5.65 11.77 4.64
CA ALA A 35 5.68 11.58 3.19
C ALA A 35 6.11 10.15 2.86
N LYS A 36 5.66 9.65 1.73
CA LYS A 36 6.06 8.35 1.20
C LYS A 36 6.26 8.41 -0.31
N VAL A 37 7.16 7.58 -0.78
CA VAL A 37 7.38 7.31 -2.20
C VAL A 37 7.29 5.81 -2.41
N GLY A 38 6.90 5.40 -3.59
CA GLY A 38 6.81 3.97 -3.87
C GLY A 38 6.66 3.67 -5.34
N TYR A 39 6.44 2.38 -5.58
CA TYR A 39 6.26 1.79 -6.89
C TYR A 39 4.99 0.95 -6.90
N TYR A 40 4.16 1.16 -7.90
CA TYR A 40 2.94 0.41 -8.15
C TYR A 40 3.03 -0.29 -9.49
N LYS A 41 2.61 -1.55 -9.54
CA LYS A 41 2.49 -2.31 -10.78
C LYS A 41 1.23 -3.18 -10.77
N ALA A 42 0.35 -2.94 -11.74
CA ALA A 42 -0.75 -3.84 -12.05
C ALA A 42 -0.25 -5.03 -12.90
N PRO A 43 -0.89 -6.22 -12.86
CA PRO A 43 -0.47 -7.39 -13.62
C PRO A 43 -0.46 -7.17 -15.13
N ASP A 44 -1.46 -6.45 -15.64
CA ASP A 44 -1.66 -6.23 -17.09
C ASP A 44 -0.97 -4.96 -17.60
N ALA A 45 -0.29 -4.20 -16.73
CA ALA A 45 0.50 -3.06 -17.14
C ALA A 45 1.83 -3.49 -17.74
N ASP A 46 2.24 -2.86 -18.82
CA ASP A 46 3.54 -3.10 -19.46
C ASP A 46 4.67 -2.77 -18.49
N ASP A 47 4.57 -1.61 -17.82
CA ASP A 47 5.50 -1.15 -16.79
C ASP A 47 4.78 -0.72 -15.52
N GLY A 48 5.51 -0.65 -14.41
CA GLY A 48 5.00 -0.07 -13.19
C GLY A 48 5.29 1.42 -13.12
N THR A 49 4.62 2.12 -12.21
CA THR A 49 4.80 3.57 -12.03
C THR A 49 5.30 3.92 -10.65
N LEU A 50 6.07 5.00 -10.56
CA LEU A 50 6.45 5.61 -9.30
C LEU A 50 5.31 6.48 -8.78
N PHE A 51 5.22 6.60 -7.46
CA PHE A 51 4.29 7.51 -6.82
C PHE A 51 4.92 8.27 -5.66
N LEU A 52 4.31 9.42 -5.38
CA LEU A 52 4.58 10.24 -4.21
C LEU A 52 3.28 10.40 -3.43
N GLY A 53 3.35 10.40 -2.11
CA GLY A 53 2.17 10.59 -1.27
C GLY A 53 2.46 11.21 0.08
N GLY A 54 1.37 11.70 0.70
CA GLY A 54 1.33 12.09 2.09
C GLY A 54 0.61 11.03 2.93
N GLN A 55 1.01 10.89 4.18
CA GLN A 55 0.39 9.97 5.12
C GLN A 55 0.20 10.60 6.50
N LEU A 56 -0.96 10.37 7.10
CA LEU A 56 -1.25 10.61 8.50
C LEU A 56 -1.32 9.25 9.19
N ARG A 57 -0.52 9.04 10.22
CA ARG A 57 -0.49 7.79 10.98
C ARG A 57 -0.84 8.00 12.43
N THR A 58 -1.61 7.08 13.00
CA THR A 58 -1.80 6.96 14.44
C THR A 58 -1.18 5.65 14.90
N LYS A 59 -0.49 5.67 16.01
CA LYS A 59 0.22 4.51 16.53
C LYS A 59 -0.02 4.33 18.02
N GLY A 60 -0.75 3.29 18.37
CA GLY A 60 -0.78 2.75 19.73
C GLY A 60 0.27 1.65 19.88
N LYS A 61 0.24 0.93 21.00
CA LYS A 61 1.19 -0.16 21.27
C LYS A 61 1.06 -1.30 20.23
N TYR A 62 -0.14 -1.75 19.95
CA TYR A 62 -0.43 -2.88 19.06
C TYR A 62 -1.34 -2.51 17.89
N LEU A 63 -2.10 -1.46 18.01
CA LEU A 63 -3.05 -1.01 16.99
C LEU A 63 -2.70 0.39 16.53
N GLY A 64 -2.96 0.65 15.27
CA GLY A 64 -2.84 1.97 14.68
C GLY A 64 -3.66 2.11 13.42
N GLY A 65 -3.57 3.27 12.82
CA GLY A 65 -4.24 3.57 11.56
C GLY A 65 -3.37 4.42 10.66
N GLU A 66 -3.64 4.35 9.38
CA GLU A 66 -3.05 5.23 8.38
C GLU A 66 -4.15 5.79 7.49
N PHE A 67 -4.08 7.07 7.23
CA PHE A 67 -4.78 7.73 6.13
C PHE A 67 -3.74 8.24 5.15
N SER A 68 -3.90 7.97 3.85
CA SER A 68 -2.94 8.44 2.86
C SER A 68 -3.61 8.95 1.59
N VAL A 69 -2.92 9.91 0.97
CA VAL A 69 -3.22 10.43 -0.37
C VAL A 69 -1.97 10.28 -1.20
N GLU A 70 -2.09 9.65 -2.36
CA GLU A 70 -1.00 9.37 -3.27
C GLU A 70 -1.26 9.99 -4.63
N TYR A 71 -0.21 10.31 -5.36
CA TYR A 71 -0.24 10.58 -6.79
C TYR A 71 0.60 9.52 -7.50
N ARG A 72 -0.06 8.70 -8.29
CA ARG A 72 0.55 7.67 -9.14
C ARG A 72 0.63 8.19 -10.55
N GLY A 73 1.83 8.21 -11.09
CA GLY A 73 2.09 8.62 -12.46
C GLY A 73 1.46 7.66 -13.47
N GLU A 74 1.68 7.96 -14.70
CA GLU A 74 1.13 7.23 -15.84
C GLU A 74 1.59 5.77 -15.87
N GLN A 75 0.64 4.85 -16.13
CA GLN A 75 0.89 3.47 -16.52
C GLN A 75 0.31 3.22 -17.90
N THR A 76 1.10 2.63 -18.77
CA THR A 76 0.69 2.29 -20.14
C THR A 76 0.25 0.83 -20.21
N TYR A 77 -0.84 0.61 -20.91
CA TYR A 77 -1.41 -0.70 -21.21
C TYR A 77 -1.56 -0.83 -22.74
N THR A 78 -0.81 -1.75 -23.33
CA THR A 78 -0.96 -2.05 -24.75
C THR A 78 -2.29 -2.78 -24.99
N THR A 79 -3.13 -2.26 -25.90
CA THR A 79 -4.39 -2.86 -26.31
C THR A 79 -4.39 -3.14 -27.82
N THR A 80 -5.35 -3.97 -28.31
CA THR A 80 -5.47 -4.30 -29.74
C THR A 80 -5.76 -3.07 -30.63
N GLY A 81 -6.22 -1.95 -30.05
CA GLY A 81 -6.62 -0.74 -30.76
C GLY A 81 -5.75 0.49 -30.49
N GLY A 82 -4.70 0.39 -29.65
CA GLY A 82 -3.87 1.53 -29.27
C GLY A 82 -3.27 1.39 -27.88
N GLU A 83 -2.78 2.48 -27.33
CA GLU A 83 -2.24 2.57 -25.97
C GLU A 83 -3.25 3.23 -25.04
N LEU A 84 -3.44 2.65 -23.87
CA LEU A 84 -4.23 3.22 -22.78
C LEU A 84 -3.28 3.68 -21.69
N THR A 85 -3.26 4.96 -21.40
CA THR A 85 -2.49 5.56 -20.30
C THR A 85 -3.42 5.86 -19.12
N VAL A 86 -3.02 5.44 -17.93
CA VAL A 86 -3.83 5.53 -16.72
C VAL A 86 -3.04 6.21 -15.62
N SER A 87 -3.56 7.30 -15.07
CA SER A 87 -3.05 7.97 -13.87
C SER A 87 -4.04 7.82 -12.72
N GLN A 88 -3.55 7.74 -11.48
CA GLN A 88 -4.40 7.53 -10.31
C GLN A 88 -4.05 8.45 -9.15
N ILE A 89 -5.09 8.89 -8.42
CA ILE A 89 -4.98 9.58 -7.13
C ILE A 89 -5.70 8.74 -6.08
N PRO A 90 -5.02 7.78 -5.43
CA PRO A 90 -5.57 7.01 -4.33
C PRO A 90 -5.75 7.85 -3.07
N VAL A 91 -6.91 7.72 -2.43
CA VAL A 91 -7.20 8.18 -1.07
C VAL A 91 -7.57 6.96 -0.26
N THR A 92 -6.73 6.56 0.71
CA THR A 92 -6.89 5.29 1.41
C THR A 92 -6.89 5.45 2.92
N GLY A 93 -7.63 4.56 3.60
CA GLY A 93 -7.62 4.38 5.04
C GLY A 93 -7.26 2.94 5.39
N SER A 94 -6.36 2.74 6.34
CA SER A 94 -5.88 1.41 6.76
C SER A 94 -5.91 1.26 8.27
N LEU A 95 -6.25 0.07 8.74
CA LEU A 95 -5.97 -0.40 10.09
C LEU A 95 -4.65 -1.15 10.10
N MET A 96 -3.88 -0.98 11.16
CA MET A 96 -2.55 -1.55 11.33
C MET A 96 -2.45 -2.30 12.64
N VAL A 97 -1.85 -3.50 12.59
CA VAL A 97 -1.56 -4.31 13.78
C VAL A 97 -0.05 -4.45 13.90
N PHE A 98 0.51 -3.90 14.97
CA PHE A 98 1.95 -3.87 15.23
C PHE A 98 2.40 -5.02 16.13
N ALA A 99 3.58 -5.54 15.85
CA ALA A 99 4.30 -6.48 16.71
C ALA A 99 5.65 -5.86 17.10
N PRO A 100 5.72 -5.02 18.16
CA PRO A 100 6.97 -4.38 18.56
C PRO A 100 7.98 -5.43 19.03
N LEU A 101 9.00 -5.70 18.23
CA LEU A 101 10.06 -6.67 18.52
C LEU A 101 11.20 -6.06 19.33
N THR A 102 11.47 -4.78 19.10
CA THR A 102 12.47 -4.00 19.83
C THR A 102 11.95 -2.58 20.07
N GLN A 103 12.71 -1.75 20.79
CA GLN A 103 12.35 -0.35 20.99
C GLN A 103 12.31 0.47 19.71
N ASN A 104 13.02 0.07 18.68
CA ASN A 104 13.11 0.79 17.40
C ASN A 104 12.57 0.02 16.21
N PHE A 105 12.17 -1.25 16.35
CA PHE A 105 11.69 -2.05 15.24
C PHE A 105 10.33 -2.68 15.55
N ALA A 106 9.34 -2.35 14.75
CA ALA A 106 7.97 -2.84 14.87
C ALA A 106 7.43 -3.24 13.49
N PRO A 107 7.48 -4.52 13.12
CA PRO A 107 6.74 -5.00 11.97
C PRO A 107 5.23 -4.91 12.21
N TYR A 108 4.47 -4.82 11.13
CA TYR A 108 3.02 -4.73 11.17
C TYR A 108 2.35 -5.40 9.98
N GLY A 109 1.11 -5.86 10.21
CA GLY A 109 0.15 -6.17 9.17
C GLY A 109 -0.81 -5.01 8.99
N LEU A 110 -1.34 -4.82 7.79
CA LEU A 110 -2.32 -3.80 7.50
C LEU A 110 -3.43 -4.30 6.58
N ALA A 111 -4.60 -3.71 6.76
CA ALA A 111 -5.76 -3.91 5.89
C ALA A 111 -6.51 -2.59 5.76
N GLY A 112 -7.01 -2.28 4.57
CA GLY A 112 -7.68 -1.01 4.36
C GLY A 112 -8.55 -0.96 3.13
N LEU A 113 -9.23 0.18 3.00
CA LEU A 113 -10.11 0.54 1.90
C LEU A 113 -9.64 1.86 1.29
N GLY A 114 -10.01 2.10 0.04
CA GLY A 114 -9.70 3.36 -0.62
C GLY A 114 -10.61 3.68 -1.79
N GLY A 115 -10.68 4.98 -2.08
CA GLY A 115 -11.19 5.52 -3.32
C GLY A 115 -10.03 5.86 -4.25
N TYR A 116 -10.12 5.39 -5.48
CA TYR A 116 -9.10 5.56 -6.51
C TYR A 116 -9.68 6.43 -7.61
N TYR A 117 -9.30 7.71 -7.59
CA TYR A 117 -9.62 8.62 -8.69
C TYR A 117 -8.71 8.30 -9.86
N THR A 118 -9.28 7.78 -10.95
CA THR A 118 -8.56 7.28 -12.10
C THR A 118 -8.86 8.15 -13.31
N VAL A 119 -7.83 8.61 -13.99
CA VAL A 119 -7.91 9.36 -15.25
C VAL A 119 -7.38 8.46 -16.35
N TYR A 120 -8.18 8.26 -17.38
CA TYR A 120 -7.84 7.47 -18.55
C TYR A 120 -7.55 8.41 -19.73
N ASP A 121 -6.44 8.18 -20.39
CA ASP A 121 -6.08 8.81 -21.66
C ASP A 121 -5.86 7.70 -22.71
N TYR A 122 -6.66 7.72 -23.77
CA TYR A 122 -6.62 6.72 -24.84
C TYR A 122 -6.09 7.32 -26.13
N ASP A 123 -4.92 6.86 -26.57
CA ASP A 123 -4.33 7.22 -27.86
C ASP A 123 -4.60 6.11 -28.89
N GLY A 124 -5.67 6.27 -29.68
CA GLY A 124 -6.10 5.27 -30.67
C GLY A 124 -6.96 5.87 -31.77
N GLY A 125 -6.60 5.60 -32.99
CA GLY A 125 -6.95 6.28 -34.25
C GLY A 125 -8.39 6.28 -34.73
N PHE A 126 -9.44 5.94 -33.97
CA PHE A 126 -10.85 5.96 -34.45
C PHE A 126 -11.90 6.30 -33.40
N VAL A 127 -11.52 6.57 -32.16
CA VAL A 127 -12.46 7.00 -31.11
C VAL A 127 -12.03 8.36 -30.63
N ASN A 128 -12.97 9.31 -30.46
CA ASN A 128 -12.66 10.60 -29.87
C ASN A 128 -12.00 10.38 -28.51
N PRO A 129 -10.78 10.89 -28.27
CA PRO A 129 -10.17 10.84 -26.95
C PRO A 129 -11.00 11.75 -26.04
N GLY A 130 -11.82 11.14 -25.21
CA GLY A 130 -12.43 11.79 -24.08
C GLY A 130 -11.63 11.38 -22.86
N ASP A 131 -11.09 12.35 -22.11
CA ASP A 131 -10.61 12.11 -20.77
C ASP A 131 -11.77 11.54 -19.94
N ASP A 132 -11.78 10.23 -19.76
CA ASP A 132 -12.79 9.59 -18.94
C ASP A 132 -12.25 9.49 -17.51
N THR A 133 -13.04 9.95 -16.57
CA THR A 133 -12.65 10.00 -15.17
C THR A 133 -13.57 9.15 -14.35
N GLU A 134 -13.03 8.21 -13.63
CA GLU A 134 -13.79 7.28 -12.78
C GLU A 134 -13.23 7.21 -11.37
N VAL A 135 -14.12 7.05 -10.38
CA VAL A 135 -13.76 6.75 -9.01
C VAL A 135 -14.05 5.28 -8.74
N LYS A 136 -12.98 4.50 -8.55
CA LYS A 136 -13.08 3.09 -8.18
C LYS A 136 -12.89 2.92 -6.68
N VAL A 137 -13.66 2.02 -6.08
CA VAL A 137 -13.47 1.60 -4.70
C VAL A 137 -12.65 0.32 -4.68
N GLY A 138 -11.67 0.25 -3.80
CA GLY A 138 -10.83 -0.93 -3.65
C GLY A 138 -10.47 -1.20 -2.21
N TYR A 139 -9.94 -2.38 -1.95
CA TYR A 139 -9.37 -2.76 -0.66
C TYR A 139 -7.95 -3.24 -0.84
N HIS A 140 -7.17 -3.19 0.23
CA HIS A 140 -5.79 -3.65 0.20
C HIS A 140 -5.43 -4.39 1.48
N LEU A 141 -4.54 -5.34 1.30
CA LEU A 141 -3.91 -6.09 2.39
C LEU A 141 -2.41 -5.98 2.23
N GLY A 142 -1.70 -5.93 3.34
CA GLY A 142 -0.26 -5.81 3.27
C GLY A 142 0.44 -6.00 4.60
N PHE A 143 1.73 -5.80 4.55
CA PHE A 143 2.60 -5.83 5.71
C PHE A 143 3.75 -4.85 5.53
N GLY A 144 4.37 -4.49 6.63
CA GLY A 144 5.48 -3.56 6.63
C GLY A 144 6.23 -3.58 7.94
N ALA A 145 7.12 -2.61 8.09
CA ALA A 145 7.85 -2.41 9.32
C ALA A 145 8.15 -0.92 9.56
N ASP A 146 8.05 -0.51 10.81
CA ASP A 146 8.54 0.77 11.29
C ASP A 146 9.91 0.61 11.92
N LEU A 147 10.82 1.49 11.55
CA LEU A 147 12.12 1.67 12.18
C LEU A 147 12.18 3.08 12.80
N ALA A 148 12.07 3.16 14.13
CA ALA A 148 12.19 4.42 14.85
C ALA A 148 13.62 4.95 14.75
N ILE A 149 13.77 6.16 14.23
CA ILE A 149 15.05 6.89 14.19
C ILE A 149 15.27 7.57 15.55
N ASN A 150 14.19 8.10 16.12
CA ASN A 150 14.15 8.69 17.44
C ASN A 150 12.70 8.65 17.98
N LYS A 151 12.44 9.30 19.12
CA LYS A 151 11.11 9.31 19.76
C LYS A 151 10.00 9.98 18.94
N ASN A 152 10.36 10.76 17.94
CA ASN A 152 9.43 11.55 17.14
C ASN A 152 9.48 11.23 15.65
N ALA A 153 10.36 10.34 15.18
CA ALA A 153 10.47 10.02 13.77
C ALA A 153 10.71 8.52 13.53
N ALA A 154 9.98 7.97 12.59
CA ALA A 154 10.16 6.61 12.12
C ALA A 154 10.22 6.55 10.60
N PHE A 155 11.13 5.74 10.11
CA PHE A 155 11.17 5.28 8.73
C PHE A 155 10.27 4.05 8.61
N ASN A 156 9.48 3.96 7.55
CA ASN A 156 8.58 2.83 7.31
C ASN A 156 8.76 2.27 5.90
N VAL A 157 8.59 0.96 5.79
CA VAL A 157 8.58 0.23 4.53
C VAL A 157 7.31 -0.63 4.49
N ASP A 158 6.57 -0.56 3.41
CA ASP A 158 5.32 -1.29 3.22
C ASP A 158 5.33 -2.07 1.91
N TYR A 159 4.76 -3.27 1.95
CA TYR A 159 4.26 -3.98 0.80
C TYR A 159 2.75 -4.16 0.94
N ARG A 160 2.00 -3.84 -0.13
CA ARG A 160 0.53 -4.00 -0.18
C ARG A 160 0.14 -4.66 -1.50
N TYR A 161 -0.85 -5.52 -1.44
CA TYR A 161 -1.59 -5.94 -2.61
C TYR A 161 -2.93 -5.23 -2.64
N LEU A 162 -3.16 -4.52 -3.74
CA LEU A 162 -4.38 -3.77 -4.01
C LEU A 162 -5.35 -4.66 -4.78
N PHE A 163 -6.58 -4.75 -4.30
CA PHE A 163 -7.71 -5.35 -4.97
C PHE A 163 -8.63 -4.23 -5.44
N LEU A 164 -8.67 -4.01 -6.73
CA LEU A 164 -9.48 -2.99 -7.36
C LEU A 164 -10.42 -3.66 -8.34
N ASP A 165 -11.73 -3.48 -8.16
CA ASP A 165 -12.71 -4.02 -9.10
C ASP A 165 -12.57 -3.27 -10.42
N GLY A 166 -12.32 -4.02 -11.48
CA GLY A 166 -12.37 -3.51 -12.85
C GLY A 166 -13.84 -3.31 -13.25
N ASN A 167 -14.16 -2.22 -13.93
CA ASN A 167 -15.45 -2.11 -14.58
C ASN A 167 -15.37 -2.90 -15.88
N ASP A 168 -16.08 -4.01 -15.98
CA ASP A 168 -16.02 -4.98 -17.08
C ASP A 168 -16.52 -4.41 -18.44
N ASP A 169 -17.10 -3.19 -18.43
CA ASP A 169 -17.76 -2.62 -19.62
C ASP A 169 -16.80 -1.84 -20.54
N ILE A 170 -15.62 -1.42 -20.10
CA ILE A 170 -14.72 -0.57 -20.90
C ILE A 170 -13.38 -1.25 -21.20
N THR A 171 -12.81 -2.00 -20.26
CA THR A 171 -11.54 -2.70 -20.47
C THR A 171 -11.50 -4.00 -19.66
N GLU A 172 -11.15 -5.12 -20.30
CA GLU A 172 -10.86 -6.41 -19.61
C GLU A 172 -9.56 -6.36 -18.77
N LYS A 173 -9.04 -5.16 -18.43
CA LYS A 173 -7.76 -4.98 -17.77
C LYS A 173 -7.89 -4.97 -16.25
N GLN A 174 -6.98 -5.68 -15.58
CA GLN A 174 -6.91 -5.74 -14.12
C GLN A 174 -6.07 -4.59 -13.57
N PHE A 175 -6.69 -3.77 -12.71
CA PHE A 175 -6.02 -2.68 -12.01
C PHE A 175 -5.59 -3.07 -10.57
N SER A 176 -5.90 -4.29 -10.14
CA SER A 176 -5.34 -4.86 -8.92
C SER A 176 -3.83 -4.99 -9.06
N GLY A 177 -3.05 -4.81 -8.00
CA GLY A 177 -1.61 -4.87 -8.19
C GLY A 177 -0.77 -4.76 -6.93
N ASN A 178 0.54 -4.79 -7.15
CA ASN A 178 1.54 -4.73 -6.11
C ASN A 178 1.96 -3.29 -5.85
N VAL A 179 2.04 -2.91 -4.58
CA VAL A 179 2.49 -1.60 -4.11
C VAL A 179 3.64 -1.81 -3.15
N LEU A 180 4.78 -1.23 -3.43
CA LEU A 180 5.91 -1.17 -2.53
C LEU A 180 6.21 0.29 -2.21
N SER A 181 6.30 0.64 -0.94
CA SER A 181 6.57 2.02 -0.54
C SER A 181 7.57 2.13 0.60
N VAL A 182 8.23 3.27 0.65
CA VAL A 182 9.04 3.72 1.77
C VAL A 182 8.57 5.10 2.18
N GLY A 183 8.58 5.38 3.47
CA GLY A 183 8.12 6.64 4.01
C GLY A 183 8.88 7.08 5.25
N LEU A 184 8.70 8.35 5.58
CA LEU A 184 9.20 8.96 6.81
C LEU A 184 8.03 9.67 7.49
N THR A 185 7.79 9.32 8.75
CA THR A 185 6.70 9.90 9.57
C THR A 185 7.27 10.60 10.78
N PHE A 186 6.83 11.83 11.02
CA PHE A 186 7.13 12.62 12.20
C PHE A 186 5.93 12.58 13.14
N TYR A 187 6.14 12.11 14.36
CA TYR A 187 5.14 11.91 15.40
C TYR A 187 5.18 13.03 16.44
N PHE A 188 4.01 13.39 16.95
CA PHE A 188 3.79 14.45 17.96
C PHE A 188 2.73 14.06 18.98
#